data_4ff878bd323a3ccd9d6b0bac6a51f27a
#
_entry.id   4ff878bd323a3ccd9d6b0bac6a51f27a
#
_cell.length_a   1.000
_cell.length_b   1.000
_cell.length_c   1.000
_cell.angle_alpha   90.00
_cell.angle_beta   90.00
_cell.angle_gamma   90.00
#
_symmetry.space_group_name_H-M   'P 1'
#
loop_
_entity.id
_entity.type
_entity.pdbx_description
1 polymer ?
#
loop_
_entity_poly.entity_id
_entity_poly.type
_entity_poly.pdbx_seq_one_letter_code
_entity_poly.pdbx_strand_id
1 'polypeptide(L)'
;TVSLLNGESLPVIGLKTDHTFYDYEAKYESGTTQYLLPSGLSEEEEISLGNLAEQAFTALGCSGWGRVDVMRDGRGRFWLLEVNTIPGMTSHSLVPMAAKAAGMSFEELLVQILDQTVLNGEDERSKKQ
;
A
#
# COMPACT_ATOMS: atom_id res chain seq x y z
N THR A 1 -5.65 2.02 3.49
CA THR A 1 -4.71 1.64 2.43
C THR A 1 -3.63 0.71 2.98
N VAL A 2 -3.23 -0.25 2.18
CA VAL A 2 -2.19 -1.22 2.53
C VAL A 2 -1.08 -1.12 1.49
N SER A 3 0.11 -0.79 1.95
CA SER A 3 1.30 -0.79 1.10
C SER A 3 1.91 -2.19 1.09
N LEU A 4 2.48 -2.58 -0.04
CA LEU A 4 3.13 -3.88 -0.23
C LEU A 4 4.56 -3.67 -0.66
N LEU A 5 5.46 -4.42 -0.06
CA LEU A 5 6.88 -4.39 -0.37
C LEU A 5 7.40 -5.82 -0.37
N ASN A 6 7.96 -6.25 -1.49
CA ASN A 6 8.48 -7.61 -1.66
C ASN A 6 7.44 -8.69 -1.34
N GLY A 7 6.17 -8.44 -1.72
CA GLY A 7 5.07 -9.36 -1.51
C GLY A 7 4.50 -9.38 -0.10
N GLU A 8 5.02 -8.56 0.80
CA GLU A 8 4.57 -8.49 2.18
C GLU A 8 3.83 -7.18 2.45
N SER A 9 2.74 -7.24 3.21
CA SER A 9 1.99 -6.05 3.61
C SER A 9 2.72 -5.30 4.71
N LEU A 10 2.73 -3.97 4.58
CA LEU A 10 3.20 -3.04 5.61
C LEU A 10 2.03 -2.62 6.50
N PRO A 11 2.29 -1.94 7.63
CA PRO A 11 1.19 -1.50 8.48
C PRO A 11 0.13 -0.70 7.74
N VAL A 12 -1.13 -0.95 8.07
CA VAL A 12 -2.28 -0.32 7.44
C VAL A 12 -2.35 1.15 7.84
N ILE A 13 -2.61 2.02 6.88
CA ILE A 13 -2.87 3.44 7.14
C ILE A 13 -4.35 3.68 6.91
N GLY A 14 -5.03 4.19 7.94
CA GLY A 14 -6.41 4.62 7.82
C GLY A 14 -6.48 6.00 7.19
N LEU A 15 -7.49 6.22 6.37
CA LEU A 15 -7.78 7.52 5.77
C LEU A 15 -9.18 7.93 6.18
N LYS A 16 -9.28 9.09 6.81
CA LYS A 16 -10.55 9.68 7.19
C LYS A 16 -10.70 11.00 6.46
N THR A 17 -11.83 11.17 5.77
CA THR A 17 -12.09 12.36 5.00
C THR A 17 -13.50 12.88 5.30
N ASP A 18 -13.72 14.18 5.10
CA ASP A 18 -15.03 14.81 5.25
C ASP A 18 -15.97 14.47 4.07
N HIS A 19 -15.44 13.87 3.02
CA HIS A 19 -16.24 13.44 1.88
C HIS A 19 -17.01 12.15 2.22
N THR A 20 -18.24 12.03 1.73
CA THR A 20 -19.09 10.83 1.94
C THR A 20 -18.46 9.61 1.27
N PHE A 21 -17.80 9.81 0.14
CA PHE A 21 -17.10 8.76 -0.59
C PHE A 21 -15.64 9.12 -0.71
N TYR A 22 -14.77 8.10 -0.71
CA TYR A 22 -13.36 8.27 -0.96
C TYR A 22 -13.15 8.49 -2.46
N ASP A 23 -12.98 9.73 -2.86
CA ASP A 23 -12.78 10.10 -4.26
C ASP A 23 -11.34 10.52 -4.54
N TYR A 24 -11.05 10.81 -5.81
CA TYR A 24 -9.71 11.18 -6.26
C TYR A 24 -9.24 12.48 -5.59
N GLU A 25 -10.12 13.46 -5.44
CA GLU A 25 -9.78 14.73 -4.80
C GLU A 25 -9.43 14.55 -3.33
N ALA A 26 -10.23 13.79 -2.59
CA ALA A 26 -9.96 13.49 -1.19
C ALA A 26 -8.61 12.75 -1.01
N LYS A 27 -8.23 11.91 -1.97
CA LYS A 27 -6.99 11.16 -1.94
C LYS A 27 -5.75 12.05 -2.06
N TYR A 28 -5.83 13.13 -2.81
CA TYR A 28 -4.68 13.99 -3.11
C TYR A 28 -4.75 15.37 -2.46
N GLU A 29 -5.91 15.80 -1.98
CA GLU A 29 -6.07 17.05 -1.26
C GLU A 29 -5.82 16.85 0.23
N SER A 30 -4.70 17.37 0.72
CA SER A 30 -4.26 17.16 2.10
C SER A 30 -5.11 17.89 3.14
N GLY A 31 -5.91 18.88 2.74
CA GLY A 31 -6.67 19.72 3.67
C GLY A 31 -7.84 19.04 4.36
N THR A 32 -8.44 18.02 3.73
CA THR A 32 -9.64 17.34 4.24
C THR A 32 -9.40 15.88 4.62
N THR A 33 -8.22 15.33 4.31
CA THR A 33 -7.89 13.94 4.58
C THR A 33 -6.99 13.82 5.80
N GLN A 34 -7.40 13.01 6.76
CA GLN A 34 -6.60 12.68 7.94
C GLN A 34 -6.01 11.29 7.78
N TYR A 35 -4.72 11.17 8.09
CA TYR A 35 -4.04 9.89 8.07
C TYR A 35 -4.04 9.30 9.48
N LEU A 36 -4.51 8.07 9.61
CA LEU A 36 -4.57 7.37 10.89
C LEU A 36 -3.49 6.29 10.93
N LEU A 37 -2.53 6.47 11.83
CA LEU A 37 -1.44 5.52 12.02
C LEU A 37 -1.10 5.46 13.52
N PRO A 38 -1.44 4.38 14.25
CA PRO A 38 -2.11 3.18 13.75
C PRO A 38 -3.50 3.43 13.15
N SER A 39 -3.94 2.51 12.32
CA SER A 39 -5.15 2.66 11.52
C SER A 39 -6.46 2.76 12.32
N GLY A 40 -6.44 2.34 13.56
CA GLY A 40 -7.65 2.21 14.38
C GLY A 40 -8.34 0.86 14.25
N LEU A 41 -7.88 -0.01 13.37
CA LEU A 41 -8.37 -1.38 13.27
C LEU A 41 -7.79 -2.24 14.40
N SER A 42 -8.49 -3.31 14.76
CA SER A 42 -7.93 -4.32 15.66
C SER A 42 -6.76 -5.03 14.97
N GLU A 43 -5.90 -5.67 15.76
CA GLU A 43 -4.78 -6.46 15.24
C GLU A 43 -5.26 -7.54 14.28
N GLU A 44 -6.34 -8.23 14.60
CA GLU A 44 -6.94 -9.26 13.76
C GLU A 44 -7.44 -8.70 12.44
N GLU A 45 -8.08 -7.53 12.47
CA GLU A 45 -8.56 -6.85 11.27
C GLU A 45 -7.41 -6.41 10.38
N GLU A 46 -6.33 -5.90 10.97
CA GLU A 46 -5.15 -5.51 10.20
C GLU A 46 -4.49 -6.71 9.51
N ILE A 47 -4.37 -7.84 10.22
CA ILE A 47 -3.81 -9.07 9.64
C ILE A 47 -4.69 -9.56 8.50
N SER A 48 -6.00 -9.61 8.70
CA SER A 48 -6.95 -10.03 7.66
C SER A 48 -6.88 -9.13 6.43
N LEU A 49 -6.82 -7.82 6.65
CA LEU A 49 -6.73 -6.86 5.56
C LEU A 49 -5.39 -6.95 4.82
N GLY A 50 -4.29 -7.13 5.55
CA GLY A 50 -2.98 -7.37 4.95
C GLY A 50 -2.97 -8.60 4.06
N ASN A 51 -3.53 -9.70 4.52
CA ASN A 51 -3.64 -10.93 3.74
C ASN A 51 -4.50 -10.74 2.49
N LEU A 52 -5.62 -10.05 2.63
CA LEU A 52 -6.48 -9.73 1.49
C LEU A 52 -5.75 -8.88 0.45
N ALA A 53 -5.00 -7.89 0.89
CA ALA A 53 -4.22 -7.04 0.00
C ALA A 53 -3.13 -7.82 -0.73
N GLU A 54 -2.42 -8.71 -0.03
CA GLU A 54 -1.42 -9.59 -0.63
C GLU A 54 -2.03 -10.50 -1.69
N GLN A 55 -3.20 -11.09 -1.39
CA GLN A 55 -3.91 -11.95 -2.33
C GLN A 55 -4.37 -11.17 -3.57
N ALA A 56 -4.93 -9.99 -3.38
CA ALA A 56 -5.39 -9.15 -4.49
C ALA A 56 -4.23 -8.74 -5.39
N PHE A 57 -3.11 -8.36 -4.80
CA PHE A 57 -1.90 -7.95 -5.51
C PHE A 57 -1.36 -9.10 -6.37
N THR A 58 -1.26 -10.29 -5.78
CA THR A 58 -0.80 -11.49 -6.47
C THR A 58 -1.78 -11.93 -7.56
N ALA A 59 -3.08 -11.91 -7.28
CA ALA A 59 -4.11 -12.34 -8.22
C ALA A 59 -4.13 -11.47 -9.49
N LEU A 60 -3.76 -10.20 -9.38
CA LEU A 60 -3.66 -9.30 -10.52
C LEU A 60 -2.30 -9.38 -11.24
N GLY A 61 -1.44 -10.31 -10.85
CA GLY A 61 -0.13 -10.49 -11.46
C GLY A 61 0.90 -9.45 -11.06
N CYS A 62 0.65 -8.71 -9.99
CA CYS A 62 1.58 -7.70 -9.52
C CYS A 62 2.69 -8.31 -8.67
N SER A 63 3.86 -7.71 -8.68
CA SER A 63 5.00 -8.14 -7.87
C SER A 63 5.82 -6.92 -7.45
N GLY A 64 6.73 -7.13 -6.50
CA GLY A 64 7.61 -6.09 -6.02
C GLY A 64 6.93 -5.21 -4.97
N TRP A 65 6.51 -4.02 -5.36
CA TRP A 65 5.94 -3.05 -4.44
C TRP A 65 4.73 -2.37 -5.05
N GLY A 66 3.86 -1.88 -4.19
CA GLY A 66 2.65 -1.20 -4.62
C GLY A 66 1.75 -0.84 -3.45
N ARG A 67 0.52 -0.48 -3.76
CA ARG A 67 -0.45 -0.08 -2.74
C ARG A 67 -1.84 -0.59 -3.13
N VAL A 68 -2.54 -1.17 -2.15
CA VAL A 68 -3.93 -1.61 -2.32
C VAL A 68 -4.82 -0.68 -1.50
N ASP A 69 -5.78 -0.07 -2.16
CA ASP A 69 -6.73 0.83 -1.52
C ASP A 69 -8.07 0.11 -1.32
N VAL A 70 -8.58 0.19 -0.09
CA VAL A 70 -9.83 -0.46 0.28
C VAL A 70 -10.74 0.54 1.00
N MET A 71 -12.04 0.27 0.95
CA MET A 71 -13.03 1.01 1.71
C MET A 71 -13.67 0.07 2.72
N ARG A 72 -13.84 0.55 3.95
CA ARG A 72 -14.59 -0.15 4.99
C ARG A 72 -16.01 0.43 5.03
N ASP A 73 -17.01 -0.44 4.88
CA ASP A 73 -18.40 0.00 4.94
C ASP A 73 -18.93 0.09 6.39
N GLY A 74 -20.18 0.56 6.55
CA GLY A 74 -20.79 0.72 7.86
C GLY A 74 -21.01 -0.59 8.63
N ARG A 75 -20.87 -1.74 7.97
CA ARG A 75 -20.96 -3.07 8.59
C ARG A 75 -19.60 -3.67 8.90
N GLY A 76 -18.52 -2.92 8.64
CA GLY A 76 -17.16 -3.38 8.87
C GLY A 76 -16.57 -4.25 7.79
N ARG A 77 -17.24 -4.35 6.63
CA ARG A 77 -16.73 -5.14 5.50
C ARG A 77 -15.78 -4.29 4.66
N PHE A 78 -14.76 -4.95 4.10
CA PHE A 78 -13.78 -4.29 3.26
C PHE A 78 -14.11 -4.51 1.78
N TRP A 79 -14.01 -3.45 1.00
CA TRP A 79 -14.24 -3.46 -0.44
C TRP A 79 -12.98 -2.97 -1.14
N LEU A 80 -12.49 -3.76 -2.08
CA LEU A 80 -11.33 -3.39 -2.88
C LEU A 80 -11.70 -2.25 -3.82
N LEU A 81 -10.98 -1.14 -3.77
CA LEU A 81 -11.20 0.00 -4.65
C LEU A 81 -10.23 -0.01 -5.83
N GLU A 82 -8.93 -0.09 -5.56
CA GLU A 82 -7.94 -0.12 -6.61
C GLU A 82 -6.63 -0.73 -6.12
N VAL A 83 -5.82 -1.17 -7.07
CA VAL A 83 -4.44 -1.58 -6.86
C VAL A 83 -3.56 -0.62 -7.65
N ASN A 84 -2.62 0.01 -6.96
CA ASN A 84 -1.73 1.01 -7.56
C ASN A 84 -0.31 0.45 -7.59
N THR A 85 0.20 0.21 -8.79
CA THR A 85 1.53 -0.36 -9.01
C THR A 85 2.62 0.70 -9.16
N ILE A 86 2.24 1.98 -9.24
CA ILE A 86 3.17 3.11 -9.29
C ILE A 86 2.69 4.17 -8.28
N PRO A 87 2.69 3.84 -6.97
CA PRO A 87 2.27 4.82 -5.96
C PRO A 87 3.30 5.94 -5.81
N GLY A 88 2.84 7.07 -5.29
CA GLY A 88 3.70 8.21 -5.03
C GLY A 88 4.86 7.86 -4.10
N MET A 89 6.00 8.47 -4.33
CA MET A 89 7.24 8.16 -3.60
C MET A 89 7.94 9.43 -3.10
N THR A 90 7.17 10.34 -2.52
CA THR A 90 7.73 11.45 -1.74
C THR A 90 7.78 11.07 -0.27
N SER A 91 8.52 11.82 0.55
CA SER A 91 8.59 11.57 1.99
C SER A 91 7.22 11.66 2.69
N HIS A 92 6.23 12.28 2.06
CA HIS A 92 4.88 12.43 2.58
C HIS A 92 3.86 11.49 1.95
N SER A 93 4.32 10.58 1.07
CA SER A 93 3.45 9.62 0.40
C SER A 93 3.12 8.43 1.30
N LEU A 94 2.06 7.70 0.97
CA LEU A 94 1.52 6.63 1.81
C LEU A 94 2.47 5.43 1.96
N VAL A 95 3.14 5.01 0.89
CA VAL A 95 4.06 3.86 0.97
C VAL A 95 5.25 4.18 1.87
N PRO A 96 5.96 5.32 1.72
CA PRO A 96 7.01 5.70 2.67
C PRO A 96 6.51 5.85 4.11
N MET A 97 5.30 6.35 4.31
CA MET A 97 4.69 6.49 5.63
C MET A 97 4.50 5.11 6.29
N ALA A 98 4.00 4.13 5.55
CA ALA A 98 3.80 2.77 6.04
C ALA A 98 5.16 2.08 6.32
N ALA A 99 6.15 2.30 5.46
CA ALA A 99 7.50 1.77 5.65
C ALA A 99 8.14 2.31 6.93
N LYS A 100 7.97 3.61 7.19
CA LYS A 100 8.47 4.23 8.41
C LYS A 100 7.82 3.62 9.65
N ALA A 101 6.52 3.35 9.60
CA ALA A 101 5.81 2.69 10.69
C ALA A 101 6.32 1.28 10.95
N ALA A 102 6.86 0.60 9.93
CA ALA A 102 7.50 -0.70 10.06
C ALA A 102 8.97 -0.62 10.50
N GLY A 103 9.49 0.58 10.75
CA GLY A 103 10.87 0.80 11.19
C GLY A 103 11.87 0.98 10.06
N MET A 104 11.40 1.26 8.86
CA MET A 104 12.25 1.42 7.67
C MET A 104 12.37 2.89 7.30
N SER A 105 13.60 3.38 7.07
CA SER A 105 13.82 4.74 6.60
C SER A 105 13.43 4.90 5.14
N PHE A 106 13.27 6.14 4.69
CA PHE A 106 12.95 6.42 3.29
C PHE A 106 14.05 5.90 2.35
N GLU A 107 15.31 6.07 2.73
CA GLU A 107 16.46 5.59 1.97
C GLU A 107 16.49 4.07 1.88
N GLU A 108 16.22 3.37 2.99
CA GLU A 108 16.15 1.91 3.02
C GLU A 108 15.04 1.39 2.12
N LEU A 109 13.88 2.06 2.11
CA LEU A 109 12.77 1.72 1.23
C LEU A 109 13.17 1.84 -0.24
N LEU A 110 13.81 2.95 -0.61
CA LEU A 110 14.26 3.17 -1.99
C LEU A 110 15.26 2.10 -2.44
N VAL A 111 16.21 1.75 -1.58
CA VAL A 111 17.18 0.70 -1.88
C VAL A 111 16.49 -0.64 -2.13
N GLN A 112 15.53 -1.02 -1.29
CA GLN A 112 14.79 -2.27 -1.48
C GLN A 112 13.99 -2.30 -2.79
N ILE A 113 13.36 -1.18 -3.15
CA ILE A 113 12.61 -1.07 -4.41
C ILE A 113 13.56 -1.23 -5.60
N LEU A 114 14.72 -0.58 -5.57
CA LEU A 114 15.70 -0.68 -6.64
C LEU A 114 16.26 -2.09 -6.78
N ASP A 115 16.55 -2.76 -5.67
CA ASP A 115 17.04 -4.14 -5.67
C ASP A 115 16.04 -5.08 -6.33
N GLN A 116 14.75 -4.95 -6.00
CA GLN A 116 13.69 -5.76 -6.61
C GLN A 116 13.58 -5.52 -8.12
N THR A 117 13.72 -4.28 -8.54
CA THR A 117 13.66 -3.91 -9.96
C THR A 117 14.81 -4.53 -10.76
N VAL A 118 16.02 -4.51 -10.20
CA VAL A 118 17.20 -5.11 -10.82
C VAL A 118 17.04 -6.62 -10.93
N LEU A 119 16.62 -7.30 -9.86
CA LEU A 119 16.40 -8.75 -9.86
C LEU A 119 15.35 -9.17 -10.89
N ASN A 120 14.24 -8.45 -10.97
CA ASN A 120 13.20 -8.74 -11.95
C ASN A 120 13.71 -8.53 -13.38
N GLY A 121 14.53 -7.51 -13.60
CA GLY A 121 15.15 -7.26 -14.90
C GLY A 121 16.11 -8.35 -15.33
N GLU A 122 16.89 -8.90 -14.40
CA GLU A 122 17.80 -10.02 -14.67
C GLU A 122 17.02 -11.29 -15.03
N ASP A 123 15.95 -11.60 -14.30
CA ASP A 123 15.11 -12.75 -14.57
C ASP A 123 14.47 -12.68 -15.96
N GLU A 124 13.99 -11.52 -16.36
CA GLU A 124 13.43 -11.32 -17.68
C GLU A 124 14.47 -11.52 -18.79
N ARG A 125 15.69 -11.07 -18.57
CA ARG A 125 16.79 -11.27 -19.53
C ARG A 125 17.14 -12.75 -19.66
N SER A 126 17.15 -13.47 -18.56
CA SER A 126 17.41 -14.92 -18.54
C SER A 126 16.36 -15.70 -19.32
N LYS A 127 15.10 -15.29 -19.24
CA LYS A 127 13.98 -15.92 -19.96
C LYS A 127 14.00 -15.68 -21.46
N LYS A 128 14.66 -14.64 -21.93
CA LYS A 128 14.74 -14.28 -23.36
C LYS A 128 15.89 -14.98 -24.10
N GLN A 129 16.75 -15.64 -23.37
CA GLN A 129 17.84 -16.43 -23.93
C GLN A 129 17.43 -17.91 -24.08
#